data_5dc034ba24a25679813ccb2668774241
#
_entry.id   5dc034ba24a25679813ccb2668774241
#
_cell.length_a   1.000
_cell.length_b   1.000
_cell.length_c   1.000
_cell.angle_alpha   90.00
_cell.angle_beta   90.00
_cell.angle_gamma   90.00
#
_symmetry.space_group_name_H-M   'P 1'
#
loop_
_entity.id
_entity.type
_entity.pdbx_description
1 polymer ?
#
loop_
_entity_poly.entity_id
_entity_poly.type
_entity_poly.pdbx_seq_one_letter_code
_entity_poly.pdbx_strand_id
1 'polypeptide(L)'
;MRVCVTGGAGFIGSHLVDRLIALGHTVLVIDNLSTGVQEFVNSEAIFVEMDVRDSNMDSIFAEFKPRVVFHEAAQTMVPASMVNPKMDCDVNLLGLVNILEASRKHKVEHFLMPSSAAVYGDLDTLPLTEDMIGKPTSFYGLTKLTGEGYLRIYEQAFGLKTVCFRYSNVYGPRQGDGGEGGVISIFTRLINEGQGLTIFGDGEQTRDFIYVDDVVEANIKAMNHPELTGVYNISTNTSTSVNKLVSYFKSISNKDLPVYYEAERTGDIRHSRLCNQKAKVDFDFLATVDLERGLRDTISYFKGK
;
A
#
# COMPACT_ATOMS: atom_id res chain seq x y z
N MET A 1 4.87 18.85 -12.96
CA MET A 1 3.43 19.14 -12.77
C MET A 1 3.11 19.25 -11.27
N ARG A 2 1.91 19.68 -10.90
CA ARG A 2 1.45 19.72 -9.51
C ARG A 2 0.77 18.39 -9.17
N VAL A 3 1.26 17.72 -8.13
CA VAL A 3 0.79 16.41 -7.70
C VAL A 3 0.44 16.48 -6.20
N CYS A 4 -0.71 15.96 -5.81
CA CYS A 4 -1.09 15.82 -4.41
C CYS A 4 -0.92 14.36 -3.98
N VAL A 5 -0.28 14.14 -2.83
CA VAL A 5 -0.16 12.82 -2.18
C VAL A 5 -0.77 12.92 -0.80
N THR A 6 -1.92 12.31 -0.58
CA THR A 6 -2.44 12.14 0.77
C THR A 6 -1.80 10.92 1.42
N GLY A 7 -1.52 10.94 2.72
CA GLY A 7 -0.75 9.88 3.37
C GLY A 7 0.74 9.90 3.01
N GLY A 8 1.25 11.06 2.56
CA GLY A 8 2.63 11.19 2.10
C GLY A 8 3.70 11.18 3.19
N ALA A 9 3.33 11.17 4.48
CA ALA A 9 4.22 10.90 5.60
C ALA A 9 4.22 9.42 6.02
N GLY A 10 3.41 8.58 5.36
CA GLY A 10 3.33 7.14 5.60
C GLY A 10 4.42 6.34 4.87
N PHE A 11 4.37 5.02 5.01
CA PHE A 11 5.33 4.09 4.41
C PHE A 11 5.43 4.26 2.89
N ILE A 12 4.38 3.89 2.13
CA ILE A 12 4.41 3.93 0.67
C ILE A 12 4.41 5.38 0.18
N GLY A 13 3.56 6.23 0.76
CA GLY A 13 3.41 7.62 0.35
C GLY A 13 4.71 8.42 0.41
N SER A 14 5.55 8.23 1.42
CA SER A 14 6.82 8.96 1.54
C SER A 14 7.86 8.59 0.47
N HIS A 15 7.93 7.31 0.09
CA HIS A 15 8.76 6.86 -1.04
C HIS A 15 8.24 7.44 -2.37
N LEU A 16 6.92 7.47 -2.55
CA LEU A 16 6.30 8.07 -3.74
C LEU A 16 6.58 9.57 -3.82
N VAL A 17 6.47 10.30 -2.71
CA VAL A 17 6.81 11.73 -2.63
C VAL A 17 8.26 11.98 -3.03
N ASP A 18 9.21 11.23 -2.48
CA ASP A 18 10.63 11.35 -2.82
C ASP A 18 10.86 11.14 -4.33
N ARG A 19 10.22 10.12 -4.91
CA ARG A 19 10.34 9.82 -6.33
C ARG A 19 9.74 10.92 -7.21
N LEU A 20 8.57 11.45 -6.86
CA LEU A 20 7.91 12.54 -7.57
C LEU A 20 8.76 13.83 -7.57
N ILE A 21 9.36 14.17 -6.43
CA ILE A 21 10.26 15.31 -6.30
C ILE A 21 11.51 15.12 -7.14
N ALA A 22 12.13 13.94 -7.08
CA ALA A 22 13.30 13.60 -7.90
C ALA A 22 13.02 13.68 -9.43
N LEU A 23 11.76 13.50 -9.83
CA LEU A 23 11.29 13.68 -11.21
C LEU A 23 10.94 15.14 -11.56
N GLY A 24 11.14 16.09 -10.64
CA GLY A 24 10.90 17.53 -10.85
C GLY A 24 9.43 17.93 -10.76
N HIS A 25 8.59 17.18 -10.04
CA HIS A 25 7.21 17.56 -9.77
C HIS A 25 7.12 18.49 -8.55
N THR A 26 6.12 19.38 -8.53
CA THR A 26 5.74 20.12 -7.32
C THR A 26 4.76 19.27 -6.54
N VAL A 27 5.12 18.84 -5.33
CA VAL A 27 4.34 17.88 -4.56
C VAL A 27 3.72 18.55 -3.33
N LEU A 28 2.40 18.38 -3.17
CA LEU A 28 1.66 18.67 -1.96
C LEU A 28 1.45 17.36 -1.21
N VAL A 29 1.88 17.32 0.05
CA VAL A 29 1.63 16.23 0.98
C VAL A 29 0.52 16.65 1.95
N ILE A 30 -0.50 15.82 2.09
CA ILE A 30 -1.55 15.96 3.11
C ILE A 30 -1.51 14.71 4.00
N ASP A 31 -1.24 14.90 5.29
CA ASP A 31 -1.16 13.82 6.27
C ASP A 31 -1.54 14.33 7.66
N ASN A 32 -2.25 13.55 8.45
CA ASN A 32 -2.62 13.93 9.81
C ASN A 32 -1.66 13.37 10.87
N LEU A 33 -0.57 12.73 10.43
CA LEU A 33 0.47 12.11 11.27
C LEU A 33 -0.05 11.08 12.28
N SER A 34 -1.26 10.53 12.08
CA SER A 34 -1.81 9.51 12.99
C SER A 34 -0.99 8.22 13.01
N THR A 35 -0.41 7.86 11.88
CA THR A 35 0.57 6.76 11.69
C THR A 35 1.76 7.21 10.85
N GLY A 36 1.64 8.33 10.16
CA GLY A 36 2.71 8.98 9.42
C GLY A 36 3.80 9.51 10.35
N VAL A 37 5.00 9.64 9.83
CA VAL A 37 6.18 10.08 10.56
C VAL A 37 6.67 11.39 9.93
N GLN A 38 6.74 12.46 10.73
CA GLN A 38 7.13 13.81 10.26
C GLN A 38 8.48 13.80 9.54
N GLU A 39 9.43 13.01 10.02
CA GLU A 39 10.77 12.88 9.46
C GLU A 39 10.80 12.22 8.07
N PHE A 40 9.70 11.57 7.66
CA PHE A 40 9.58 11.00 6.30
C PHE A 40 9.06 12.01 5.28
N VAL A 41 8.57 13.15 5.72
CA VAL A 41 8.13 14.23 4.81
C VAL A 41 9.35 14.84 4.15
N ASN A 42 9.42 14.77 2.82
CA ASN A 42 10.50 15.38 2.06
C ASN A 42 10.50 16.89 2.23
N SER A 43 11.67 17.49 2.51
CA SER A 43 11.80 18.93 2.79
C SER A 43 11.46 19.83 1.59
N GLU A 44 11.43 19.29 0.37
CA GLU A 44 11.04 20.02 -0.84
C GLU A 44 9.53 19.93 -1.13
N ALA A 45 8.79 19.10 -0.37
CA ALA A 45 7.34 19.01 -0.48
C ALA A 45 6.66 20.16 0.26
N ILE A 46 5.52 20.61 -0.26
CA ILE A 46 4.59 21.45 0.48
C ILE A 46 3.83 20.52 1.42
N PHE A 47 3.98 20.70 2.74
CA PHE A 47 3.33 19.85 3.73
C PHE A 47 2.14 20.58 4.38
N VAL A 48 1.01 19.91 4.43
CA VAL A 48 -0.20 20.33 5.16
C VAL A 48 -0.59 19.21 6.12
N GLU A 49 -0.46 19.49 7.42
CA GLU A 49 -0.97 18.59 8.46
C GLU A 49 -2.49 18.70 8.52
N MET A 50 -3.19 17.69 7.97
CA MET A 50 -4.64 17.68 7.86
C MET A 50 -5.18 16.26 7.70
N ASP A 51 -6.33 16.00 8.30
CA ASP A 51 -7.07 14.76 8.08
C ASP A 51 -7.80 14.80 6.73
N VAL A 52 -7.82 13.69 6.01
CA VAL A 52 -8.52 13.57 4.71
C VAL A 52 -10.03 13.82 4.81
N ARG A 53 -10.59 13.77 6.03
CA ARG A 53 -12.01 14.05 6.32
C ARG A 53 -12.29 15.55 6.59
N ASP A 54 -11.26 16.38 6.63
CA ASP A 54 -11.40 17.81 6.96
C ASP A 54 -12.18 18.56 5.87
N SER A 55 -13.11 19.39 6.28
CA SER A 55 -13.96 20.21 5.40
C SER A 55 -13.19 21.28 4.62
N ASN A 56 -11.97 21.64 5.06
CA ASN A 56 -11.12 22.63 4.37
C ASN A 56 -10.40 22.05 3.14
N MET A 57 -10.57 20.78 2.84
CA MET A 57 -9.94 20.13 1.68
C MET A 57 -10.19 20.87 0.38
N ASP A 58 -11.42 21.38 0.20
CA ASP A 58 -11.80 22.17 -0.96
C ASP A 58 -10.91 23.42 -1.15
N SER A 59 -10.61 24.13 -0.06
CA SER A 59 -9.75 25.33 -0.09
C SER A 59 -8.31 25.01 -0.47
N ILE A 60 -7.77 23.89 0.03
CA ILE A 60 -6.43 23.42 -0.31
C ILE A 60 -6.34 23.07 -1.80
N PHE A 61 -7.31 22.37 -2.34
CA PHE A 61 -7.35 22.02 -3.76
C PHE A 61 -7.55 23.26 -4.66
N ALA A 62 -8.35 24.24 -4.22
CA ALA A 62 -8.53 25.52 -4.93
C ALA A 62 -7.22 26.30 -5.05
N GLU A 63 -6.41 26.32 -4.01
CA GLU A 63 -5.09 26.99 -3.98
C GLU A 63 -4.05 26.22 -4.77
N PHE A 64 -3.83 24.95 -4.43
CA PHE A 64 -2.76 24.15 -5.02
C PHE A 64 -3.06 23.70 -6.45
N LYS A 65 -4.32 23.41 -6.80
CA LYS A 65 -4.79 22.95 -8.13
C LYS A 65 -3.98 21.74 -8.64
N PRO A 66 -4.03 20.60 -7.95
CA PRO A 66 -3.32 19.40 -8.39
C PRO A 66 -3.88 18.91 -9.72
N ARG A 67 -3.00 18.43 -10.60
CA ARG A 67 -3.40 17.72 -11.82
C ARG A 67 -3.57 16.22 -11.56
N VAL A 68 -2.77 15.67 -10.66
CA VAL A 68 -2.79 14.25 -10.29
C VAL A 68 -2.92 14.15 -8.77
N VAL A 69 -3.70 13.19 -8.31
CA VAL A 69 -3.84 12.86 -6.90
C VAL A 69 -3.48 11.40 -6.68
N PHE A 70 -2.57 11.14 -5.76
CA PHE A 70 -2.32 9.83 -5.18
C PHE A 70 -2.95 9.80 -3.78
N HIS A 71 -3.95 8.96 -3.58
CA HIS A 71 -4.67 8.87 -2.31
C HIS A 71 -4.15 7.68 -1.49
N GLU A 72 -2.95 7.86 -0.87
CA GLU A 72 -2.31 6.83 -0.05
C GLU A 72 -2.80 6.81 1.41
N ALA A 73 -3.49 7.88 1.86
CA ALA A 73 -4.03 7.95 3.21
C ALA A 73 -5.14 6.90 3.43
N ALA A 74 -4.95 6.04 4.41
CA ALA A 74 -5.93 5.03 4.79
C ALA A 74 -5.66 4.47 6.19
N GLN A 75 -6.69 3.95 6.83
CA GLN A 75 -6.54 2.93 7.87
C GLN A 75 -6.20 1.60 7.15
N THR A 76 -5.08 0.96 7.48
CA THR A 76 -4.54 -0.19 6.75
C THR A 76 -4.49 -1.50 7.55
N MET A 77 -4.75 -1.43 8.85
CA MET A 77 -4.61 -2.57 9.76
C MET A 77 -5.89 -3.40 9.79
N VAL A 78 -5.82 -4.63 9.27
CA VAL A 78 -6.95 -5.57 9.28
C VAL A 78 -7.49 -5.80 10.70
N PRO A 79 -6.67 -6.10 11.72
CA PRO A 79 -7.19 -6.28 13.08
C PRO A 79 -7.88 -5.03 13.63
N ALA A 80 -7.34 -3.85 13.40
CA ALA A 80 -7.95 -2.59 13.83
C ALA A 80 -9.33 -2.37 13.18
N SER A 81 -9.49 -2.74 11.90
CA SER A 81 -10.79 -2.66 11.21
C SER A 81 -11.85 -3.58 11.85
N MET A 82 -11.44 -4.74 12.36
CA MET A 82 -12.34 -5.69 13.04
C MET A 82 -12.75 -5.20 14.42
N VAL A 83 -11.87 -4.46 15.11
CA VAL A 83 -12.15 -3.87 16.43
C VAL A 83 -13.01 -2.61 16.31
N ASN A 84 -12.74 -1.76 15.31
CA ASN A 84 -13.45 -0.49 15.11
C ASN A 84 -13.83 -0.28 13.63
N PRO A 85 -14.85 -1.00 13.13
CA PRO A 85 -15.29 -0.87 11.74
C PRO A 85 -15.81 0.53 11.38
N LYS A 86 -16.31 1.27 12.36
CA LYS A 86 -16.76 2.64 12.14
C LYS A 86 -15.57 3.55 11.75
N MET A 87 -14.49 3.48 12.50
CA MET A 87 -13.28 4.27 12.21
C MET A 87 -12.69 3.89 10.84
N ASP A 88 -12.66 2.60 10.52
CA ASP A 88 -12.22 2.11 9.21
C ASP A 88 -13.07 2.70 8.07
N CYS A 89 -14.39 2.69 8.23
CA CYS A 89 -15.33 3.30 7.27
C CYS A 89 -15.15 4.83 7.17
N ASP A 90 -15.04 5.52 8.30
CA ASP A 90 -14.89 6.97 8.34
C ASP A 90 -13.62 7.42 7.60
N VAL A 91 -12.48 6.75 7.82
CA VAL A 91 -11.22 7.10 7.16
C VAL A 91 -11.23 6.65 5.69
N ASN A 92 -11.54 5.37 5.43
CA ASN A 92 -11.33 4.76 4.12
C ASN A 92 -12.43 5.08 3.10
N LEU A 93 -13.65 5.43 3.54
CA LEU A 93 -14.74 5.78 2.63
C LEU A 93 -15.13 7.25 2.71
N LEU A 94 -15.41 7.80 3.89
CA LEU A 94 -15.76 9.22 3.97
C LEU A 94 -14.56 10.11 3.61
N GLY A 95 -13.35 9.74 4.05
CA GLY A 95 -12.12 10.41 3.62
C GLY A 95 -11.92 10.34 2.11
N LEU A 96 -12.07 9.14 1.51
CA LEU A 96 -12.00 8.97 0.05
C LEU A 96 -12.99 9.86 -0.69
N VAL A 97 -14.26 9.87 -0.28
CA VAL A 97 -15.32 10.68 -0.93
C VAL A 97 -14.97 12.17 -0.84
N ASN A 98 -14.46 12.65 0.29
CA ASN A 98 -14.03 14.02 0.47
C ASN A 98 -12.95 14.43 -0.53
N ILE A 99 -11.91 13.58 -0.70
CA ILE A 99 -10.83 13.81 -1.68
C ILE A 99 -11.34 13.70 -3.12
N LEU A 100 -12.24 12.77 -3.43
CA LEU A 100 -12.85 12.64 -4.77
C LEU A 100 -13.68 13.85 -5.13
N GLU A 101 -14.48 14.40 -4.20
CA GLU A 101 -15.28 15.60 -4.45
C GLU A 101 -14.38 16.83 -4.67
N ALA A 102 -13.33 17.02 -3.88
CA ALA A 102 -12.34 18.05 -4.12
C ALA A 102 -11.67 17.87 -5.49
N SER A 103 -11.29 16.64 -5.85
CA SER A 103 -10.67 16.32 -7.13
C SER A 103 -11.60 16.64 -8.30
N ARG A 104 -12.87 16.22 -8.24
CA ARG A 104 -13.88 16.50 -9.26
C ARG A 104 -14.11 18.00 -9.43
N LYS A 105 -14.29 18.71 -8.33
CA LYS A 105 -14.58 20.15 -8.32
C LYS A 105 -13.43 20.99 -8.90
N HIS A 106 -12.19 20.60 -8.60
CA HIS A 106 -10.98 21.30 -9.04
C HIS A 106 -10.34 20.70 -10.29
N LYS A 107 -11.08 19.81 -11.01
CA LYS A 107 -10.70 19.26 -12.32
C LYS A 107 -9.37 18.54 -12.32
N VAL A 108 -9.13 17.71 -11.29
CA VAL A 108 -8.04 16.75 -11.30
C VAL A 108 -8.18 15.86 -12.53
N GLU A 109 -7.07 15.63 -13.21
CA GLU A 109 -7.05 14.87 -14.46
C GLU A 109 -6.95 13.37 -14.20
N HIS A 110 -6.19 12.95 -13.17
CA HIS A 110 -5.96 11.56 -12.85
C HIS A 110 -5.92 11.32 -11.33
N PHE A 111 -6.67 10.33 -10.88
CA PHE A 111 -6.78 9.94 -9.46
C PHE A 111 -6.35 8.48 -9.29
N LEU A 112 -5.31 8.25 -8.49
CA LEU A 112 -4.77 6.93 -8.23
C LEU A 112 -4.95 6.57 -6.74
N MET A 113 -5.41 5.35 -6.47
CA MET A 113 -5.68 4.89 -5.10
C MET A 113 -5.16 3.47 -4.88
N PRO A 114 -4.46 3.19 -3.78
CA PRO A 114 -4.18 1.84 -3.37
C PRO A 114 -5.44 1.12 -2.88
N SER A 115 -5.73 0.01 -3.51
CA SER A 115 -6.57 -1.07 -2.99
C SER A 115 -5.66 -2.14 -2.39
N SER A 116 -6.14 -3.36 -2.20
CA SER A 116 -5.39 -4.40 -1.50
C SER A 116 -5.75 -5.79 -1.99
N ALA A 117 -4.83 -6.75 -1.85
CA ALA A 117 -5.14 -8.17 -1.98
C ALA A 117 -6.27 -8.63 -1.03
N ALA A 118 -6.50 -7.91 0.07
CA ALA A 118 -7.57 -8.20 1.02
C ALA A 118 -8.99 -8.14 0.43
N VAL A 119 -9.17 -7.50 -0.74
CA VAL A 119 -10.47 -7.46 -1.45
C VAL A 119 -10.88 -8.83 -1.96
N TYR A 120 -9.92 -9.72 -2.24
CA TYR A 120 -10.21 -11.06 -2.74
C TYR A 120 -10.76 -11.99 -1.66
N GLY A 121 -10.36 -11.79 -0.39
CA GLY A 121 -10.61 -12.74 0.69
C GLY A 121 -9.83 -14.03 0.48
N ASP A 122 -10.38 -15.13 0.97
CA ASP A 122 -9.79 -16.47 0.87
C ASP A 122 -10.37 -17.23 -0.33
N LEU A 123 -9.70 -17.15 -1.47
CA LEU A 123 -10.08 -17.83 -2.70
C LEU A 123 -9.10 -18.97 -3.00
N ASP A 124 -9.64 -20.14 -3.33
CA ASP A 124 -8.85 -21.35 -3.63
C ASP A 124 -8.09 -21.28 -4.97
N THR A 125 -8.54 -20.43 -5.89
CA THR A 125 -7.95 -20.34 -7.24
C THR A 125 -6.84 -19.31 -7.30
N LEU A 126 -5.63 -19.73 -7.64
CA LEU A 126 -4.45 -18.88 -7.79
C LEU A 126 -3.82 -19.02 -9.19
N PRO A 127 -3.21 -17.96 -9.74
CA PRO A 127 -3.11 -16.61 -9.20
C PRO A 127 -4.44 -15.84 -9.26
N LEU A 128 -4.63 -14.90 -8.34
CA LEU A 128 -5.81 -14.02 -8.30
C LEU A 128 -5.74 -13.00 -9.44
N THR A 129 -6.81 -12.86 -10.22
CA THR A 129 -6.94 -11.92 -11.34
C THR A 129 -7.98 -10.85 -11.04
N GLU A 130 -7.90 -9.70 -11.72
CA GLU A 130 -8.73 -8.52 -11.42
C GLU A 130 -10.23 -8.74 -11.72
N ASP A 131 -10.58 -9.69 -12.57
CA ASP A 131 -11.95 -10.08 -12.91
C ASP A 131 -12.61 -11.02 -11.89
N MET A 132 -11.84 -11.56 -10.95
CA MET A 132 -12.40 -12.38 -9.87
C MET A 132 -13.23 -11.53 -8.92
N ILE A 133 -14.41 -12.07 -8.55
CA ILE A 133 -15.30 -11.40 -7.61
C ILE A 133 -14.67 -11.46 -6.21
N GLY A 134 -14.38 -10.29 -5.67
CA GLY A 134 -13.86 -10.14 -4.32
C GLY A 134 -14.87 -10.61 -3.26
N LYS A 135 -14.38 -11.34 -2.26
CA LYS A 135 -15.14 -11.78 -1.08
C LYS A 135 -14.36 -11.41 0.19
N PRO A 136 -14.23 -10.10 0.50
CA PRO A 136 -13.41 -9.67 1.63
C PRO A 136 -13.90 -10.27 2.93
N THR A 137 -12.96 -10.69 3.77
CA THR A 137 -13.23 -11.30 5.09
C THR A 137 -12.99 -10.32 6.24
N SER A 138 -12.68 -9.04 5.93
CA SER A 138 -12.46 -7.97 6.89
C SER A 138 -13.13 -6.67 6.46
N PHE A 139 -13.40 -5.78 7.42
CA PHE A 139 -13.94 -4.45 7.11
C PHE A 139 -12.95 -3.63 6.27
N TYR A 140 -11.63 -3.74 6.54
CA TYR A 140 -10.60 -3.15 5.70
C TYR A 140 -10.70 -3.59 4.23
N GLY A 141 -10.77 -4.90 3.98
CA GLY A 141 -10.94 -5.41 2.61
C GLY A 141 -12.25 -4.93 1.97
N LEU A 142 -13.34 -4.87 2.77
CA LEU A 142 -14.63 -4.37 2.30
C LEU A 142 -14.59 -2.88 1.94
N THR A 143 -13.97 -2.03 2.78
CA THR A 143 -13.86 -0.59 2.48
C THR A 143 -12.99 -0.35 1.25
N LYS A 144 -11.92 -1.11 1.06
CA LYS A 144 -11.09 -1.03 -0.16
C LYS A 144 -11.89 -1.43 -1.41
N LEU A 145 -12.60 -2.56 -1.38
CA LEU A 145 -13.46 -2.99 -2.50
C LEU A 145 -14.58 -1.97 -2.79
N THR A 146 -15.19 -1.41 -1.75
CA THR A 146 -16.20 -0.35 -1.90
C THR A 146 -15.60 0.91 -2.52
N GLY A 147 -14.39 1.30 -2.12
CA GLY A 147 -13.64 2.40 -2.72
C GLY A 147 -13.41 2.24 -4.22
N GLU A 148 -13.06 1.03 -4.69
CA GLU A 148 -12.97 0.74 -6.14
C GLU A 148 -14.30 1.03 -6.85
N GLY A 149 -15.42 0.69 -6.21
CA GLY A 149 -16.77 1.00 -6.72
C GLY A 149 -17.03 2.50 -6.84
N TYR A 150 -16.61 3.29 -5.84
CA TYR A 150 -16.71 4.76 -5.90
C TYR A 150 -15.89 5.33 -7.05
N LEU A 151 -14.64 4.94 -7.21
CA LEU A 151 -13.79 5.42 -8.29
C LEU A 151 -14.41 5.16 -9.66
N ARG A 152 -14.90 3.94 -9.90
CA ARG A 152 -15.61 3.59 -11.14
C ARG A 152 -16.81 4.49 -11.41
N ILE A 153 -17.59 4.82 -10.38
CA ILE A 153 -18.76 5.72 -10.55
C ILE A 153 -18.31 7.16 -10.83
N TYR A 154 -17.27 7.66 -10.16
CA TYR A 154 -16.73 9.00 -10.44
C TYR A 154 -16.18 9.12 -11.86
N GLU A 155 -15.57 8.08 -12.38
CA GLU A 155 -15.15 8.04 -13.78
C GLU A 155 -16.35 8.09 -14.72
N GLN A 156 -17.35 7.22 -14.53
CA GLN A 156 -18.52 7.12 -15.40
C GLN A 156 -19.39 8.37 -15.35
N ALA A 157 -19.61 8.93 -14.16
CA ALA A 157 -20.54 10.06 -13.97
C ALA A 157 -19.90 11.43 -14.25
N PHE A 158 -18.60 11.58 -13.99
CA PHE A 158 -17.93 12.88 -14.00
C PHE A 158 -16.69 12.94 -14.89
N GLY A 159 -16.26 11.81 -15.47
CA GLY A 159 -15.11 11.75 -16.37
C GLY A 159 -13.75 11.86 -15.66
N LEU A 160 -13.70 11.75 -14.32
CA LEU A 160 -12.45 11.69 -13.57
C LEU A 160 -11.73 10.38 -13.87
N LYS A 161 -10.56 10.44 -14.50
CA LYS A 161 -9.78 9.23 -14.76
C LYS A 161 -9.30 8.62 -13.45
N THR A 162 -9.60 7.34 -13.21
CA THR A 162 -9.30 6.69 -11.94
C THR A 162 -8.58 5.37 -12.11
N VAL A 163 -7.56 5.13 -11.28
CA VAL A 163 -6.83 3.86 -11.21
C VAL A 163 -6.84 3.34 -9.78
N CYS A 164 -7.18 2.08 -9.61
CA CYS A 164 -7.05 1.35 -8.35
C CYS A 164 -5.94 0.31 -8.45
N PHE A 165 -5.04 0.28 -7.48
CA PHE A 165 -4.00 -0.72 -7.38
C PHE A 165 -4.25 -1.70 -6.24
N ARG A 166 -4.55 -2.95 -6.55
CA ARG A 166 -4.58 -4.04 -5.57
C ARG A 166 -3.14 -4.47 -5.30
N TYR A 167 -2.54 -3.89 -4.26
CA TYR A 167 -1.20 -4.25 -3.84
C TYR A 167 -1.19 -5.64 -3.21
N SER A 168 -0.16 -6.43 -3.55
CA SER A 168 0.22 -7.61 -2.78
C SER A 168 0.91 -7.18 -1.46
N ASN A 169 1.67 -8.05 -0.80
CA ASN A 169 2.30 -7.72 0.48
C ASN A 169 3.51 -6.80 0.27
N VAL A 170 3.29 -5.49 0.37
CA VAL A 170 4.35 -4.49 0.22
C VAL A 170 5.28 -4.51 1.43
N TYR A 171 6.60 -4.43 1.19
CA TYR A 171 7.61 -4.36 2.24
C TYR A 171 8.76 -3.43 1.84
N GLY A 172 9.53 -2.94 2.81
CA GLY A 172 10.68 -2.09 2.56
C GLY A 172 11.05 -1.15 3.72
N PRO A 173 12.02 -0.25 3.50
CA PRO A 173 12.36 0.83 4.43
C PRO A 173 11.15 1.67 4.81
N ARG A 174 11.17 2.27 5.99
CA ARG A 174 10.08 3.09 6.55
C ARG A 174 8.78 2.34 6.88
N GLN A 175 8.71 1.03 6.64
CA GLN A 175 7.55 0.26 7.07
C GLN A 175 7.56 0.14 8.59
N GLY A 176 6.58 0.75 9.26
CA GLY A 176 6.39 0.60 10.70
C GLY A 176 5.97 -0.84 11.06
N ASP A 177 6.31 -1.27 12.26
CA ASP A 177 5.84 -2.56 12.77
C ASP A 177 4.67 -2.42 13.75
N GLY A 178 4.42 -1.23 14.30
CA GLY A 178 3.25 -0.84 15.12
C GLY A 178 2.63 -1.93 15.99
N GLY A 179 3.33 -3.05 16.20
CA GLY A 179 2.85 -4.27 16.84
C GLY A 179 2.01 -5.18 15.93
N GLU A 180 1.54 -4.69 14.79
CA GLU A 180 0.68 -5.38 13.83
C GLU A 180 1.16 -5.18 12.37
N GLY A 181 2.43 -4.84 12.20
CA GLY A 181 3.07 -4.69 10.90
C GLY A 181 3.10 -6.00 10.12
N GLY A 182 3.43 -5.92 8.83
CA GLY A 182 3.62 -7.12 8.01
C GLY A 182 4.75 -8.02 8.54
N VAL A 183 4.70 -9.30 8.25
CA VAL A 183 5.65 -10.30 8.77
C VAL A 183 7.12 -9.90 8.55
N ILE A 184 7.43 -9.21 7.44
CA ILE A 184 8.80 -8.76 7.14
C ILE A 184 9.25 -7.67 8.11
N SER A 185 8.42 -6.67 8.42
CA SER A 185 8.78 -5.61 9.38
C SER A 185 8.96 -6.18 10.79
N ILE A 186 8.06 -7.08 11.23
CA ILE A 186 8.14 -7.76 12.51
C ILE A 186 9.44 -8.57 12.60
N PHE A 187 9.76 -9.40 11.61
CA PHE A 187 10.96 -10.21 11.59
C PHE A 187 12.23 -9.35 11.53
N THR A 188 12.20 -8.26 10.79
CA THR A 188 13.33 -7.30 10.73
C THR A 188 13.63 -6.73 12.10
N ARG A 189 12.63 -6.29 12.85
CA ARG A 189 12.80 -5.80 14.22
C ARG A 189 13.35 -6.88 15.13
N LEU A 190 12.69 -8.03 15.19
CA LEU A 190 13.12 -9.15 16.07
C LEU A 190 14.57 -9.56 15.83
N ILE A 191 14.99 -9.63 14.57
CA ILE A 191 16.37 -9.98 14.21
C ILE A 191 17.37 -8.89 14.65
N ASN A 192 17.02 -7.63 14.49
CA ASN A 192 17.88 -6.53 14.94
C ASN A 192 18.02 -6.52 16.46
N GLU A 193 16.95 -6.85 17.20
CA GLU A 193 16.94 -7.00 18.66
C GLU A 193 17.59 -8.31 19.14
N GLY A 194 17.94 -9.24 18.23
CA GLY A 194 18.50 -10.55 18.60
C GLY A 194 17.48 -11.51 19.21
N GLN A 195 16.20 -11.30 18.93
CA GLN A 195 15.09 -12.11 19.42
C GLN A 195 14.75 -13.25 18.45
N GLY A 196 14.08 -14.30 18.97
CA GLY A 196 13.58 -15.41 18.18
C GLY A 196 12.39 -15.02 17.32
N LEU A 197 12.18 -15.76 16.23
CA LEU A 197 11.07 -15.55 15.30
C LEU A 197 9.88 -16.45 15.66
N THR A 198 8.69 -15.89 15.73
CA THR A 198 7.45 -16.66 15.97
C THR A 198 6.69 -16.82 14.66
N ILE A 199 6.38 -18.08 14.31
CA ILE A 199 5.54 -18.48 13.18
C ILE A 199 4.21 -18.97 13.73
N PHE A 200 3.11 -18.45 13.20
CA PHE A 200 1.77 -18.94 13.52
C PHE A 200 1.38 -20.00 12.47
N GLY A 201 0.93 -21.17 12.94
CA GLY A 201 0.70 -22.35 12.09
C GLY A 201 1.99 -23.08 11.75
N ASP A 202 2.00 -23.81 10.63
CA ASP A 202 3.11 -24.64 10.16
C ASP A 202 4.17 -23.88 9.33
N GLY A 203 3.92 -22.60 9.03
CA GLY A 203 4.81 -21.76 8.24
C GLY A 203 4.74 -21.98 6.72
N GLU A 204 3.85 -22.86 6.24
CA GLU A 204 3.67 -23.10 4.80
C GLU A 204 2.65 -22.16 4.15
N GLN A 205 2.01 -21.28 4.91
CA GLN A 205 1.21 -20.20 4.35
C GLN A 205 2.07 -19.31 3.47
N THR A 206 1.56 -18.96 2.28
CA THR A 206 2.32 -18.20 1.28
C THR A 206 1.78 -16.79 1.06
N ARG A 207 2.71 -15.88 0.77
CA ARG A 207 2.39 -14.50 0.37
C ARG A 207 3.19 -14.11 -0.87
N ASP A 208 2.65 -13.18 -1.62
CA ASP A 208 3.30 -12.48 -2.72
C ASP A 208 3.89 -11.19 -2.14
N PHE A 209 5.21 -11.14 -1.97
CA PHE A 209 5.91 -9.98 -1.42
C PHE A 209 6.44 -9.10 -2.52
N ILE A 210 6.13 -7.79 -2.47
CA ILE A 210 6.61 -6.79 -3.42
C ILE A 210 7.36 -5.68 -2.69
N TYR A 211 8.51 -5.30 -3.23
CA TYR A 211 9.33 -4.23 -2.67
C TYR A 211 8.71 -2.85 -2.95
N VAL A 212 8.83 -1.93 -1.99
CA VAL A 212 8.17 -0.62 -2.06
C VAL A 212 8.55 0.19 -3.29
N ASP A 213 9.80 0.11 -3.77
CA ASP A 213 10.23 0.85 -4.96
C ASP A 213 9.52 0.36 -6.22
N ASP A 214 9.24 -0.95 -6.35
CA ASP A 214 8.45 -1.48 -7.47
C ASP A 214 7.01 -0.96 -7.42
N VAL A 215 6.43 -0.79 -6.23
CA VAL A 215 5.11 -0.18 -6.05
C VAL A 215 5.13 1.30 -6.45
N VAL A 216 6.16 2.04 -6.05
CA VAL A 216 6.36 3.44 -6.46
C VAL A 216 6.49 3.55 -7.97
N GLU A 217 7.31 2.72 -8.61
CA GLU A 217 7.45 2.72 -10.07
C GLU A 217 6.15 2.35 -10.80
N ALA A 218 5.30 1.47 -10.24
CA ALA A 218 3.96 1.20 -10.77
C ALA A 218 3.09 2.47 -10.77
N ASN A 219 3.09 3.23 -9.67
CA ASN A 219 2.37 4.49 -9.56
C ASN A 219 2.87 5.53 -10.57
N ILE A 220 4.20 5.71 -10.69
CA ILE A 220 4.81 6.64 -11.63
C ILE A 220 4.49 6.26 -13.09
N LYS A 221 4.59 4.97 -13.42
CA LYS A 221 4.25 4.50 -14.78
C LYS A 221 2.78 4.76 -15.10
N ALA A 222 1.86 4.43 -14.21
CA ALA A 222 0.44 4.69 -14.42
C ALA A 222 0.13 6.19 -14.55
N MET A 223 0.75 7.04 -13.74
CA MET A 223 0.64 8.51 -13.86
C MET A 223 1.04 9.01 -15.26
N ASN A 224 2.03 8.37 -15.87
CA ASN A 224 2.52 8.72 -17.22
C ASN A 224 1.63 8.17 -18.36
N HIS A 225 0.57 7.41 -18.02
CA HIS A 225 -0.46 6.94 -18.93
C HIS A 225 -1.81 7.59 -18.58
N PRO A 226 -2.06 8.85 -18.97
CA PRO A 226 -3.19 9.64 -18.47
C PRO A 226 -4.57 9.08 -18.87
N GLU A 227 -4.61 8.18 -19.86
CA GLU A 227 -5.85 7.49 -20.27
C GLU A 227 -6.07 6.17 -19.50
N LEU A 228 -5.11 5.76 -18.66
CA LEU A 228 -5.22 4.52 -17.90
C LEU A 228 -6.32 4.64 -16.86
N THR A 229 -7.22 3.66 -16.83
CA THR A 229 -8.31 3.57 -15.84
C THR A 229 -8.55 2.13 -15.43
N GLY A 230 -9.25 1.96 -14.30
CA GLY A 230 -9.68 0.65 -13.82
C GLY A 230 -8.82 0.09 -12.68
N VAL A 231 -8.88 -1.23 -12.52
CA VAL A 231 -8.26 -1.94 -11.41
C VAL A 231 -7.08 -2.78 -11.92
N TYR A 232 -5.96 -2.77 -11.18
CA TYR A 232 -4.73 -3.48 -11.52
C TYR A 232 -4.11 -4.15 -10.30
N ASN A 233 -3.72 -5.39 -10.43
CA ASN A 233 -2.88 -6.06 -9.45
C ASN A 233 -1.41 -5.61 -9.59
N ILE A 234 -0.84 -5.15 -8.50
CA ILE A 234 0.58 -4.79 -8.41
C ILE A 234 1.28 -5.77 -7.48
N SER A 235 2.06 -6.67 -8.07
CA SER A 235 2.60 -7.86 -7.42
C SER A 235 3.83 -8.38 -8.15
N THR A 236 4.53 -9.33 -7.55
CA THR A 236 5.60 -10.08 -8.22
C THR A 236 5.07 -11.32 -8.96
N ASN A 237 3.81 -11.71 -8.70
CA ASN A 237 3.23 -12.97 -9.14
C ASN A 237 4.03 -14.20 -8.67
N THR A 238 4.65 -14.11 -7.49
CA THR A 238 5.39 -15.20 -6.85
C THR A 238 4.76 -15.58 -5.52
N SER A 239 5.04 -16.79 -5.05
CA SER A 239 4.58 -17.29 -3.75
C SER A 239 5.78 -17.61 -2.88
N THR A 240 5.87 -17.01 -1.70
CA THR A 240 6.91 -17.30 -0.72
C THR A 240 6.28 -17.73 0.59
N SER A 241 6.66 -18.92 1.11
CA SER A 241 6.18 -19.37 2.42
C SER A 241 6.90 -18.64 3.56
N VAL A 242 6.27 -18.60 4.74
CA VAL A 242 6.89 -17.99 5.93
C VAL A 242 8.17 -18.75 6.32
N ASN A 243 8.20 -20.07 6.17
CA ASN A 243 9.40 -20.88 6.38
C ASN A 243 10.55 -20.47 5.42
N LYS A 244 10.23 -20.25 4.14
CA LYS A 244 11.21 -19.78 3.15
C LYS A 244 11.68 -18.36 3.51
N LEU A 245 10.78 -17.49 3.94
CA LEU A 245 11.10 -16.14 4.39
C LEU A 245 12.10 -16.19 5.58
N VAL A 246 11.85 -17.02 6.59
CA VAL A 246 12.77 -17.23 7.72
C VAL A 246 14.16 -17.67 7.25
N SER A 247 14.24 -18.56 6.25
CA SER A 247 15.53 -19.01 5.72
C SER A 247 16.32 -17.85 5.06
N TYR A 248 15.66 -16.93 4.36
CA TYR A 248 16.28 -15.71 3.86
C TYR A 248 16.79 -14.81 5.00
N PHE A 249 15.98 -14.58 6.02
CA PHE A 249 16.37 -13.77 7.16
C PHE A 249 17.59 -14.33 7.89
N LYS A 250 17.64 -15.65 8.14
CA LYS A 250 18.81 -16.31 8.73
C LYS A 250 20.07 -16.15 7.87
N SER A 251 19.94 -16.37 6.56
CA SER A 251 21.04 -16.20 5.60
C SER A 251 21.58 -14.77 5.57
N ILE A 252 20.68 -13.77 5.49
CA ILE A 252 21.07 -12.36 5.37
C ILE A 252 21.66 -11.81 6.67
N SER A 253 21.08 -12.16 7.82
CA SER A 253 21.53 -11.66 9.11
C SER A 253 22.80 -12.36 9.62
N ASN A 254 23.10 -13.52 9.08
CA ASN A 254 24.14 -14.44 9.58
C ASN A 254 23.96 -14.75 11.08
N LYS A 255 22.70 -14.83 11.53
CA LYS A 255 22.32 -15.15 12.91
C LYS A 255 21.49 -16.43 12.93
N ASP A 256 21.84 -17.36 13.81
CA ASP A 256 21.01 -18.54 14.09
C ASP A 256 20.07 -18.25 15.25
N LEU A 257 18.98 -17.53 14.93
CA LEU A 257 17.94 -17.21 15.90
C LEU A 257 16.95 -18.38 16.03
N PRO A 258 16.44 -18.64 17.24
CA PRO A 258 15.41 -19.65 17.44
C PRO A 258 14.13 -19.29 16.68
N VAL A 259 13.44 -20.33 16.22
CA VAL A 259 12.13 -20.22 15.56
C VAL A 259 11.13 -20.97 16.39
N TYR A 260 10.06 -20.30 16.76
CA TYR A 260 8.97 -20.84 17.56
C TYR A 260 7.73 -20.99 16.68
N TYR A 261 6.99 -22.07 16.86
CA TYR A 261 5.73 -22.30 16.17
C TYR A 261 4.58 -22.23 17.18
N GLU A 262 3.59 -21.39 16.88
CA GLU A 262 2.39 -21.20 17.69
C GLU A 262 1.14 -21.61 16.91
N ALA A 263 -0.01 -21.66 17.60
CA ALA A 263 -1.27 -22.00 16.97
C ALA A 263 -1.60 -21.06 15.80
N GLU A 264 -2.23 -21.60 14.75
CA GLU A 264 -2.68 -20.83 13.60
C GLU A 264 -3.63 -19.71 14.01
N ARG A 265 -3.51 -18.54 13.38
CA ARG A 265 -4.40 -17.41 13.61
C ARG A 265 -5.73 -17.62 12.87
N THR A 266 -6.83 -17.50 13.57
CA THR A 266 -8.15 -17.59 12.97
C THR A 266 -8.35 -16.49 11.94
N GLY A 267 -8.76 -16.88 10.73
CA GLY A 267 -9.04 -15.93 9.63
C GLY A 267 -7.83 -15.54 8.80
N ASP A 268 -6.63 -16.09 9.07
CA ASP A 268 -5.48 -15.90 8.19
C ASP A 268 -5.69 -16.62 6.85
N ILE A 269 -5.45 -15.89 5.75
CA ILE A 269 -5.48 -16.44 4.39
C ILE A 269 -4.31 -17.43 4.22
N ARG A 270 -4.60 -18.64 3.78
CA ARG A 270 -3.56 -19.67 3.61
C ARG A 270 -2.60 -19.34 2.49
N HIS A 271 -3.11 -18.98 1.32
CA HIS A 271 -2.30 -18.70 0.14
C HIS A 271 -2.77 -17.44 -0.58
N SER A 272 -1.82 -16.57 -0.93
CA SER A 272 -2.10 -15.35 -1.69
C SER A 272 -1.01 -15.13 -2.75
N ARG A 273 -1.44 -15.03 -4.01
CA ARG A 273 -0.60 -14.67 -5.15
C ARG A 273 -1.45 -13.96 -6.19
N LEU A 274 -1.02 -12.78 -6.61
CA LEU A 274 -1.75 -11.95 -7.57
C LEU A 274 -1.13 -12.05 -8.95
N CYS A 275 -1.97 -12.14 -9.99
CA CYS A 275 -1.53 -12.05 -11.38
C CYS A 275 -1.32 -10.57 -11.75
N ASN A 276 -0.14 -10.18 -12.19
CA ASN A 276 0.20 -8.83 -12.59
C ASN A 276 0.21 -8.64 -14.14
N GLN A 277 -0.34 -9.59 -14.86
CA GLN A 277 -0.26 -9.60 -16.33
C GLN A 277 -0.96 -8.39 -16.97
N LYS A 278 -2.09 -7.96 -16.40
CA LYS A 278 -2.82 -6.77 -16.87
C LYS A 278 -1.97 -5.52 -16.75
N ALA A 279 -1.36 -5.27 -15.61
CA ALA A 279 -0.47 -4.14 -15.39
C ALA A 279 0.75 -4.15 -16.32
N LYS A 280 1.30 -5.34 -16.59
CA LYS A 280 2.40 -5.52 -17.54
C LYS A 280 2.01 -5.15 -18.97
N VAL A 281 0.81 -5.52 -19.42
CA VAL A 281 0.34 -5.27 -20.79
C VAL A 281 -0.05 -3.81 -20.98
N ASP A 282 -0.78 -3.23 -20.02
CA ASP A 282 -1.43 -1.93 -20.19
C ASP A 282 -0.49 -0.73 -19.93
N PHE A 283 0.53 -0.89 -19.07
CA PHE A 283 1.50 0.19 -18.77
C PHE A 283 2.92 -0.28 -18.45
N ASP A 284 3.33 -1.44 -18.99
CA ASP A 284 4.68 -1.97 -18.89
C ASP A 284 5.20 -2.19 -17.45
N PHE A 285 4.30 -2.46 -16.50
CA PHE A 285 4.70 -2.73 -15.13
C PHE A 285 5.50 -4.04 -15.04
N LEU A 286 6.65 -3.97 -14.36
CA LEU A 286 7.47 -5.14 -14.03
C LEU A 286 8.10 -4.92 -12.66
N ALA A 287 7.86 -5.83 -11.74
CA ALA A 287 8.61 -5.90 -10.48
C ALA A 287 10.05 -6.34 -10.78
N THR A 288 11.02 -5.56 -10.34
CA THR A 288 12.44 -5.72 -10.68
C THR A 288 13.33 -6.07 -9.50
N VAL A 289 12.83 -5.84 -8.28
CA VAL A 289 13.57 -6.13 -7.05
C VAL A 289 13.22 -7.54 -6.56
N ASP A 290 14.22 -8.43 -6.58
CA ASP A 290 14.05 -9.76 -6.00
C ASP A 290 13.94 -9.69 -4.46
N LEU A 291 13.29 -10.71 -3.87
CA LEU A 291 12.99 -10.72 -2.44
C LEU A 291 14.25 -10.64 -1.58
N GLU A 292 15.33 -11.33 -1.96
CA GLU A 292 16.56 -11.36 -1.15
C GLU A 292 17.23 -9.98 -1.11
N ARG A 293 17.31 -9.29 -2.25
CA ARG A 293 17.82 -7.92 -2.32
C ARG A 293 16.98 -6.98 -1.49
N GLY A 294 15.66 -6.97 -1.69
CA GLY A 294 14.76 -6.09 -0.94
C GLY A 294 14.81 -6.34 0.58
N LEU A 295 14.97 -7.60 1.01
CA LEU A 295 15.18 -7.93 2.43
C LEU A 295 16.50 -7.39 2.97
N ARG A 296 17.61 -7.48 2.20
CA ARG A 296 18.91 -6.90 2.59
C ARG A 296 18.80 -5.40 2.80
N ASP A 297 18.17 -4.69 1.87
CA ASP A 297 18.00 -3.25 1.92
C ASP A 297 17.11 -2.86 3.13
N THR A 298 16.01 -3.60 3.36
CA THR A 298 15.11 -3.40 4.50
C THR A 298 15.82 -3.60 5.84
N ILE A 299 16.51 -4.74 6.02
CA ILE A 299 17.24 -5.04 7.26
C ILE A 299 18.34 -4.00 7.51
N SER A 300 19.05 -3.59 6.46
CA SER A 300 20.13 -2.59 6.56
C SER A 300 19.60 -1.23 7.02
N TYR A 301 18.46 -0.79 6.48
CA TYR A 301 17.81 0.46 6.88
C TYR A 301 17.50 0.51 8.38
N PHE A 302 16.97 -0.58 8.94
CA PHE A 302 16.59 -0.63 10.34
C PHE A 302 17.77 -0.93 11.30
N LYS A 303 18.94 -1.40 10.80
CA LYS A 303 20.15 -1.54 11.64
C LYS A 303 20.77 -0.18 12.01
N GLY A 304 20.52 0.85 11.25
CA GLY A 304 21.07 2.19 11.45
C GLY A 304 20.21 3.11 12.32
N LYS A 305 19.08 2.61 12.83
CA LYS A 305 18.14 3.30 13.70
C LYS A 305 18.02 2.58 15.03
#